data_4e2bef5fab8269c73dd26e83a1513074
#
_entry.id   4e2bef5fab8269c73dd26e83a1513074
#
_cell.length_a   1.000
_cell.length_b   1.000
_cell.length_c   1.000
_cell.angle_alpha   90.00
_cell.angle_beta   90.00
_cell.angle_gamma   90.00
#
_symmetry.space_group_name_H-M   'P 1'
#
loop_
_entity.id
_entity.type
_entity.pdbx_description
1 polymer ?
#
loop_
_entity_poly.entity_id
_entity_poly.type
_entity_poly.pdbx_seq_one_letter_code
_entity_poly.pdbx_strand_id
1 'polypeptide(L)'
;MNDKNSYAAISARAARIARRMWIGFGIFLAVIALIFILIYNGVIGYTPEMDQIENPTDTFASTIYASGGEEMGRYYRSKGNRVYVDYDQLSPHLRNALVATEDARFDVHSGIDIKGLGRSVVKRILLGQKGAGGGSTITQQLAKQLYSPESSGIFERALQKPIEWVIAVKIERYYTKDEIVKMYFNQFDFLNNAVGIKSAAHVYFGKEPAALTLTEAATLVGMCKNPSYYNPVRHNERTRLRRNTVLEQMEKAGYITAAECNTLKAEPLVLNYHKVDHNDGMAPYFREELRRVLTAKKPERKNYPSWNQQAFVDDSIAWENNPLFGWCQKNKKPDGSNYNIYTDGLKIYTTIDAHMQQHAEAAVRKQMVYLHGIFQRQCGGYKNPYYTDAAMKAKLTRAAIKRTDRYYALKQQGMSEAEIMDNFNTPTDVRLFSYDGDYTARMTPLDSMLYMKTYLRCATMSMDPMTGYVKAYVGGPDFHFFKYDMVSKGRRQIGSTVKPFVYSEAIQNGGLTPCSVRPGGHPNVKWYNTVWNP
;
A
#
# COMPACT_ATOMS: atom_id res chain seq x y z
N MET A 1 -18.80 81.17 -27.60
CA MET A 1 -20.00 80.39 -27.26
C MET A 1 -19.90 78.90 -27.68
N ASN A 2 -18.96 78.50 -28.57
CA ASN A 2 -18.83 77.12 -29.07
C ASN A 2 -18.16 76.12 -28.11
N ASP A 3 -17.28 76.56 -27.19
CA ASP A 3 -16.52 75.66 -26.32
C ASP A 3 -17.35 74.95 -25.21
N LYS A 4 -18.29 75.67 -24.58
CA LYS A 4 -19.12 75.15 -23.51
C LYS A 4 -20.04 73.99 -23.98
N ASN A 5 -20.55 74.06 -25.21
CA ASN A 5 -21.38 73.01 -25.80
C ASN A 5 -20.56 71.76 -26.17
N SER A 6 -19.30 71.93 -26.56
CA SER A 6 -18.36 70.80 -26.82
C SER A 6 -18.00 70.05 -25.54
N TYR A 7 -17.69 70.77 -24.45
CA TYR A 7 -17.40 70.14 -23.15
C TYR A 7 -18.61 69.39 -22.54
N ALA A 8 -19.82 69.97 -22.69
CA ALA A 8 -21.05 69.30 -22.22
C ALA A 8 -21.36 68.00 -23.01
N ALA A 9 -21.14 68.04 -24.34
CA ALA A 9 -21.31 66.83 -25.18
C ALA A 9 -20.26 65.72 -24.87
N ILE A 10 -19.01 66.13 -24.62
CA ILE A 10 -17.92 65.20 -24.23
C ILE A 10 -18.22 64.61 -22.87
N SER A 11 -18.64 65.37 -21.87
CA SER A 11 -18.98 64.90 -20.54
C SER A 11 -20.19 63.98 -20.56
N ALA A 12 -21.22 64.24 -21.34
CA ALA A 12 -22.39 63.41 -21.52
C ALA A 12 -22.05 62.07 -22.25
N ARG A 13 -21.08 62.05 -23.18
CA ARG A 13 -20.57 60.90 -23.86
C ARG A 13 -19.72 60.05 -22.90
N ALA A 14 -18.85 60.65 -22.11
CA ALA A 14 -18.04 59.96 -21.07
C ALA A 14 -18.94 59.36 -20.02
N ALA A 15 -19.96 60.01 -19.52
CA ALA A 15 -20.93 59.49 -18.57
C ALA A 15 -21.69 58.26 -19.12
N ARG A 16 -22.08 58.26 -20.40
CA ARG A 16 -22.73 57.12 -21.06
C ARG A 16 -21.77 55.91 -21.19
N ILE A 17 -20.52 56.17 -21.54
CA ILE A 17 -19.49 55.12 -21.62
C ILE A 17 -19.25 54.53 -20.23
N ALA A 18 -19.03 55.37 -19.23
CA ALA A 18 -18.85 54.92 -17.83
C ALA A 18 -20.04 54.09 -17.33
N ARG A 19 -21.29 54.53 -17.59
CA ARG A 19 -22.50 53.75 -17.23
C ARG A 19 -22.53 52.41 -17.94
N ARG A 20 -22.20 52.32 -19.23
CA ARG A 20 -22.12 51.05 -19.97
C ARG A 20 -21.02 50.12 -19.39
N MET A 21 -19.87 50.68 -19.04
CA MET A 21 -18.79 49.94 -18.38
C MET A 21 -19.22 49.37 -17.01
N TRP A 22 -19.91 50.20 -16.19
CA TRP A 22 -20.45 49.75 -14.90
C TRP A 22 -21.55 48.67 -15.04
N ILE A 23 -22.43 48.83 -16.04
CA ILE A 23 -23.44 47.80 -16.35
C ILE A 23 -22.73 46.50 -16.79
N GLY A 24 -21.77 46.59 -17.72
CA GLY A 24 -20.96 45.45 -18.16
C GLY A 24 -20.22 44.76 -17.00
N PHE A 25 -19.64 45.57 -16.11
CA PHE A 25 -18.99 45.05 -14.90
C PHE A 25 -19.99 44.38 -13.95
N GLY A 26 -21.18 44.96 -13.78
CA GLY A 26 -22.26 44.35 -12.98
C GLY A 26 -22.73 43.01 -13.54
N ILE A 27 -22.92 42.94 -14.87
CA ILE A 27 -23.26 41.67 -15.56
C ILE A 27 -22.14 40.64 -15.39
N PHE A 28 -20.88 41.04 -15.53
CA PHE A 28 -19.73 40.16 -15.33
C PHE A 28 -19.71 39.56 -13.90
N LEU A 29 -19.92 40.38 -12.88
CA LEU A 29 -20.02 39.92 -11.50
C LEU A 29 -21.22 38.99 -11.27
N ALA A 30 -22.38 39.29 -11.89
CA ALA A 30 -23.57 38.43 -11.81
C ALA A 30 -23.33 37.07 -12.46
N VAL A 31 -22.63 37.00 -13.59
CA VAL A 31 -22.25 35.76 -14.25
C VAL A 31 -21.31 34.94 -13.37
N ILE A 32 -20.31 35.57 -12.75
CA ILE A 32 -19.40 34.89 -11.81
C ILE A 32 -20.20 34.32 -10.63
N ALA A 33 -21.07 35.11 -10.01
CA ALA A 33 -21.91 34.68 -8.90
C ALA A 33 -22.80 33.51 -9.30
N LEU A 34 -23.41 33.57 -10.50
CA LEU A 34 -24.22 32.48 -11.04
C LEU A 34 -23.39 31.20 -11.20
N ILE A 35 -22.16 31.28 -11.73
CA ILE A 35 -21.27 30.12 -11.87
C ILE A 35 -21.00 29.49 -10.49
N PHE A 36 -20.68 30.29 -9.46
CA PHE A 36 -20.46 29.77 -8.10
C PHE A 36 -21.72 29.14 -7.50
N ILE A 37 -22.90 29.69 -7.74
CA ILE A 37 -24.18 29.12 -7.31
C ILE A 37 -24.42 27.75 -7.99
N LEU A 38 -24.17 27.67 -9.31
CA LEU A 38 -24.31 26.43 -10.05
C LEU A 38 -23.31 25.34 -9.60
N ILE A 39 -22.07 25.73 -9.28
CA ILE A 39 -21.06 24.84 -8.70
C ILE A 39 -21.49 24.37 -7.30
N TYR A 40 -21.96 25.30 -6.45
CA TYR A 40 -22.39 24.99 -5.08
C TYR A 40 -23.53 23.96 -5.03
N ASN A 41 -24.46 24.04 -6.00
CA ASN A 41 -25.59 23.13 -6.15
C ASN A 41 -25.26 21.86 -6.97
N GLY A 42 -24.00 21.65 -7.37
CA GLY A 42 -23.57 20.45 -8.11
C GLY A 42 -24.02 20.38 -9.57
N VAL A 43 -24.53 21.49 -10.15
CA VAL A 43 -24.95 21.56 -11.56
C VAL A 43 -23.74 21.63 -12.50
N ILE A 44 -22.68 22.30 -12.05
CA ILE A 44 -21.40 22.42 -12.77
C ILE A 44 -20.31 21.73 -11.95
N GLY A 45 -19.75 20.65 -12.51
CA GLY A 45 -18.70 19.85 -11.87
C GLY A 45 -19.22 18.98 -10.73
N TYR A 46 -18.34 18.12 -10.22
CA TYR A 46 -18.65 17.30 -9.05
C TYR A 46 -18.43 18.13 -7.78
N THR A 47 -19.49 18.32 -7.02
CA THR A 47 -19.42 18.87 -5.67
C THR A 47 -20.00 17.83 -4.72
N PRO A 48 -19.22 17.29 -3.75
CA PRO A 48 -19.70 16.24 -2.87
C PRO A 48 -20.91 16.71 -2.07
N GLU A 49 -21.85 15.77 -1.86
CA GLU A 49 -22.98 15.96 -0.95
C GLU A 49 -22.49 16.04 0.50
N MET A 50 -23.35 16.55 1.41
CA MET A 50 -22.99 16.72 2.82
C MET A 50 -22.54 15.42 3.46
N ASP A 51 -23.26 14.33 3.25
CA ASP A 51 -22.96 13.00 3.80
C ASP A 51 -21.58 12.48 3.37
N GLN A 52 -21.14 12.85 2.16
CA GLN A 52 -19.82 12.48 1.63
C GLN A 52 -18.69 13.33 2.23
N ILE A 53 -19.01 14.56 2.67
CA ILE A 53 -18.05 15.42 3.36
C ILE A 53 -17.95 14.99 4.83
N GLU A 54 -19.08 14.66 5.47
CA GLU A 54 -19.12 14.16 6.85
C GLU A 54 -18.48 12.77 7.01
N ASN A 55 -18.64 11.92 5.99
CA ASN A 55 -18.06 10.58 5.94
C ASN A 55 -17.26 10.42 4.63
N PRO A 56 -16.08 11.00 4.52
CA PRO A 56 -15.25 10.79 3.33
C PRO A 56 -14.99 9.30 3.19
N THR A 57 -15.35 8.74 2.04
CA THR A 57 -15.11 7.32 1.69
C THR A 57 -13.62 7.11 1.48
N ASP A 58 -12.90 7.15 2.59
CA ASP A 58 -11.46 6.94 2.59
C ASP A 58 -11.14 5.46 2.46
N THR A 59 -10.28 5.15 1.51
CA THR A 59 -9.74 3.81 1.37
C THR A 59 -8.57 3.63 2.33
N PHE A 60 -8.80 2.85 3.40
CA PHE A 60 -7.78 2.55 4.39
C PHE A 60 -7.25 1.13 4.22
N ALA A 61 -5.94 0.97 4.38
CA ALA A 61 -5.34 -0.36 4.48
C ALA A 61 -5.86 -1.10 5.72
N SER A 62 -6.19 -2.38 5.58
CA SER A 62 -6.49 -3.21 6.75
C SER A 62 -5.20 -3.65 7.42
N THR A 63 -5.15 -3.54 8.73
CA THR A 63 -3.99 -3.89 9.55
C THR A 63 -4.19 -5.23 10.23
N ILE A 64 -3.15 -6.07 10.21
CA ILE A 64 -3.16 -7.40 10.82
C ILE A 64 -2.30 -7.36 12.07
N TYR A 65 -2.85 -7.85 13.18
CA TYR A 65 -2.22 -7.85 14.49
C TYR A 65 -1.96 -9.27 14.99
N ALA A 66 -0.81 -9.46 15.64
CA ALA A 66 -0.52 -10.64 16.46
C ALA A 66 -1.39 -10.66 17.73
N SER A 67 -1.36 -11.76 18.46
CA SER A 67 -2.17 -11.94 19.67
C SER A 67 -1.84 -10.95 20.80
N GLY A 68 -0.64 -10.41 20.83
CA GLY A 68 -0.20 -9.36 21.76
C GLY A 68 -0.52 -7.93 21.31
N GLY A 69 -1.06 -7.75 20.09
CA GLY A 69 -1.38 -6.44 19.53
C GLY A 69 -0.30 -5.84 18.64
N GLU A 70 0.83 -6.54 18.44
CA GLU A 70 1.90 -6.11 17.53
C GLU A 70 1.43 -6.16 16.08
N GLU A 71 1.78 -5.16 15.28
CA GLU A 71 1.46 -5.13 13.86
C GLU A 71 2.29 -6.17 13.08
N MET A 72 1.60 -7.09 12.40
CA MET A 72 2.23 -8.11 11.55
C MET A 72 2.41 -7.63 10.11
N GLY A 73 1.54 -6.74 9.64
CA GLY A 73 1.53 -6.19 8.29
C GLY A 73 0.16 -5.68 7.87
N ARG A 74 0.02 -5.33 6.59
CA ARG A 74 -1.19 -4.66 6.08
C ARG A 74 -1.64 -5.23 4.74
N TYR A 75 -2.96 -5.15 4.48
CA TYR A 75 -3.53 -5.37 3.16
C TYR A 75 -3.90 -4.02 2.55
N TYR A 76 -3.34 -3.71 1.36
CA TYR A 76 -3.62 -2.49 0.61
C TYR A 76 -3.49 -2.72 -0.89
N ARG A 77 -4.10 -1.87 -1.70
CA ARG A 77 -3.84 -1.80 -3.15
C ARG A 77 -2.66 -0.86 -3.43
N SER A 78 -2.09 -0.92 -4.63
CA SER A 78 -0.86 -0.23 -5.05
C SER A 78 -0.78 1.29 -4.83
N LYS A 79 -1.84 1.94 -4.35
CA LYS A 79 -1.88 3.35 -3.90
C LYS A 79 -2.64 3.50 -2.58
N GLY A 80 -2.80 2.44 -1.80
CA GLY A 80 -3.72 2.40 -0.67
C GLY A 80 -3.10 2.00 0.67
N ASN A 81 -1.77 2.12 0.86
CA ASN A 81 -1.14 1.87 2.16
C ASN A 81 -1.40 3.04 3.13
N ARG A 82 -2.68 3.42 3.26
CA ARG A 82 -3.12 4.49 4.14
C ARG A 82 -3.58 3.91 5.47
N VAL A 83 -2.97 4.37 6.55
CA VAL A 83 -3.41 4.07 7.91
C VAL A 83 -3.81 5.38 8.56
N TYR A 84 -5.02 5.40 9.09
CA TYR A 84 -5.57 6.55 9.75
C TYR A 84 -4.81 6.87 11.04
N VAL A 85 -4.59 8.15 11.28
CA VAL A 85 -3.97 8.68 12.50
C VAL A 85 -4.85 9.80 13.03
N ASP A 86 -5.14 9.77 14.31
CA ASP A 86 -5.82 10.87 14.97
C ASP A 86 -4.88 12.07 15.20
N TYR A 87 -5.46 13.24 15.42
CA TYR A 87 -4.68 14.48 15.53
C TYR A 87 -3.70 14.47 16.69
N ASP A 88 -4.05 13.90 17.81
CA ASP A 88 -3.22 13.73 19.01
C ASP A 88 -2.01 12.80 18.79
N GLN A 89 -2.05 11.97 17.75
CA GLN A 89 -0.96 11.09 17.34
C GLN A 89 0.01 11.77 16.35
N LEU A 90 -0.26 13.02 15.95
CA LEU A 90 0.63 13.81 15.09
C LEU A 90 1.66 14.56 15.92
N SER A 91 2.91 14.61 15.44
CA SER A 91 3.90 15.52 16.01
C SER A 91 3.45 16.98 15.80
N PRO A 92 3.50 17.83 16.83
CA PRO A 92 3.20 19.27 16.70
C PRO A 92 4.06 19.96 15.63
N HIS A 93 5.25 19.45 15.37
CA HIS A 93 6.16 19.95 14.34
C HIS A 93 5.55 19.82 12.93
N LEU A 94 4.74 18.80 12.67
CA LEU A 94 4.06 18.61 11.37
C LEU A 94 3.07 19.73 11.09
N ARG A 95 2.19 20.05 12.06
CA ARG A 95 1.21 21.15 11.92
C ARG A 95 1.92 22.49 11.70
N ASN A 96 2.89 22.78 12.56
CA ASN A 96 3.61 24.05 12.51
C ASN A 96 4.39 24.21 11.20
N ALA A 97 5.06 23.16 10.73
CA ALA A 97 5.77 23.16 9.45
C ALA A 97 4.82 23.34 8.26
N LEU A 98 3.67 22.65 8.26
CA LEU A 98 2.66 22.74 7.20
C LEU A 98 2.07 24.15 7.12
N VAL A 99 1.59 24.67 8.26
CA VAL A 99 0.99 26.01 8.34
C VAL A 99 2.01 27.08 7.95
N ALA A 100 3.22 27.06 8.48
CA ALA A 100 4.27 28.02 8.15
C ALA A 100 4.61 28.05 6.65
N THR A 101 4.57 26.88 6.00
CA THR A 101 5.09 26.72 4.64
C THR A 101 4.02 26.90 3.57
N GLU A 102 2.85 26.31 3.77
CA GLU A 102 1.79 26.24 2.75
C GLU A 102 0.72 27.32 2.96
N ASP A 103 0.43 27.69 4.23
CA ASP A 103 -0.69 28.56 4.54
C ASP A 103 -0.49 29.31 5.88
N ALA A 104 0.38 30.30 5.89
CA ALA A 104 0.75 31.06 7.09
C ALA A 104 -0.44 31.79 7.79
N ARG A 105 -1.60 31.83 7.16
CA ARG A 105 -2.83 32.45 7.67
C ARG A 105 -3.96 31.45 7.85
N PHE A 106 -3.64 30.17 7.93
CA PHE A 106 -4.59 29.07 8.01
C PHE A 106 -5.65 29.26 9.09
N ASP A 107 -5.25 29.70 10.26
CA ASP A 107 -6.14 29.85 11.43
C ASP A 107 -7.10 31.08 11.35
N VAL A 108 -6.94 31.97 10.34
CA VAL A 108 -7.71 33.23 10.24
C VAL A 108 -8.62 33.36 9.03
N HIS A 109 -8.69 32.35 8.18
CA HIS A 109 -9.60 32.33 7.03
C HIS A 109 -10.47 31.08 7.01
N SER A 110 -11.55 31.09 6.23
CA SER A 110 -12.52 29.99 6.10
C SER A 110 -12.43 29.33 4.72
N GLY A 111 -11.30 28.67 4.43
CA GLY A 111 -11.05 27.92 3.19
C GLY A 111 -10.42 28.72 2.06
N ILE A 112 -10.62 30.04 2.00
CA ILE A 112 -10.03 30.92 0.98
C ILE A 112 -9.31 32.08 1.65
N ASP A 113 -8.00 32.24 1.43
CA ASP A 113 -7.24 33.41 1.85
C ASP A 113 -7.25 34.49 0.76
N ILE A 114 -8.25 35.38 0.77
CA ILE A 114 -8.40 36.46 -0.20
C ILE A 114 -7.18 37.41 -0.17
N LYS A 115 -6.62 37.71 1.02
CA LYS A 115 -5.44 38.60 1.14
C LYS A 115 -4.18 37.90 0.58
N GLY A 116 -4.02 36.60 0.82
CA GLY A 116 -2.94 35.80 0.25
C GLY A 116 -3.05 35.67 -1.25
N LEU A 117 -4.26 35.45 -1.77
CA LEU A 117 -4.55 35.42 -3.20
C LEU A 117 -4.18 36.74 -3.88
N GLY A 118 -4.66 37.85 -3.32
CA GLY A 118 -4.35 39.21 -3.85
C GLY A 118 -2.83 39.47 -3.87
N ARG A 119 -2.14 39.16 -2.78
CA ARG A 119 -0.67 39.27 -2.70
C ARG A 119 0.03 38.42 -3.76
N SER A 120 -0.43 37.20 -3.98
CA SER A 120 0.14 36.25 -4.95
C SER A 120 -0.04 36.75 -6.39
N VAL A 121 -1.23 37.30 -6.72
CA VAL A 121 -1.55 37.90 -8.02
C VAL A 121 -0.66 39.13 -8.29
N VAL A 122 -0.55 40.03 -7.32
CA VAL A 122 0.30 41.24 -7.43
C VAL A 122 1.78 40.84 -7.66
N LYS A 123 2.33 39.95 -6.85
CA LYS A 123 3.73 39.50 -6.98
C LYS A 123 4.00 38.81 -8.31
N ARG A 124 3.08 37.99 -8.80
CA ARG A 124 3.27 37.21 -10.02
C ARG A 124 3.06 38.03 -11.28
N ILE A 125 2.02 38.89 -11.33
CA ILE A 125 1.63 39.68 -12.51
C ILE A 125 2.41 40.99 -12.57
N LEU A 126 2.50 41.74 -11.46
CA LEU A 126 3.13 43.08 -11.46
C LEU A 126 4.64 43.02 -11.23
N LEU A 127 5.15 42.08 -10.44
CA LEU A 127 6.58 41.98 -10.10
C LEU A 127 7.31 40.85 -10.84
N GLY A 128 6.63 40.07 -11.68
CA GLY A 128 7.23 39.02 -12.49
C GLY A 128 7.88 37.89 -11.69
N GLN A 129 7.65 37.81 -10.38
CA GLN A 129 8.27 36.83 -9.47
C GLN A 129 7.63 35.47 -9.63
N LYS A 130 8.16 34.64 -10.54
CA LYS A 130 7.69 33.24 -10.78
C LYS A 130 7.78 32.32 -9.56
N GLY A 131 8.58 32.67 -8.56
CA GLY A 131 8.79 31.92 -7.30
C GLY A 131 7.96 32.39 -6.10
N ALA A 132 7.11 33.40 -6.25
CA ALA A 132 6.22 33.84 -5.17
C ALA A 132 5.27 32.69 -4.79
N GLY A 133 5.22 32.36 -3.50
CA GLY A 133 4.48 31.21 -2.94
C GLY A 133 3.04 31.10 -3.45
N GLY A 134 2.51 29.89 -3.51
CA GLY A 134 1.16 29.61 -4.03
C GLY A 134 0.08 30.32 -3.23
N GLY A 135 -0.97 30.77 -3.90
CA GLY A 135 -2.17 31.38 -3.27
C GLY A 135 -3.23 30.34 -2.89
N SER A 136 -2.90 29.04 -2.88
CA SER A 136 -3.82 27.98 -2.48
C SER A 136 -3.67 27.68 -0.99
N THR A 137 -4.78 27.55 -0.28
CA THR A 137 -4.83 27.19 1.15
C THR A 137 -4.66 25.69 1.35
N ILE A 138 -4.36 25.25 2.59
CA ILE A 138 -4.31 23.83 2.99
C ILE A 138 -5.65 23.17 2.67
N THR A 139 -6.77 23.82 2.99
CA THR A 139 -8.12 23.28 2.74
C THR A 139 -8.42 23.13 1.25
N GLN A 140 -7.94 24.03 0.39
CA GLN A 140 -8.06 23.88 -1.07
C GLN A 140 -7.21 22.72 -1.60
N GLN A 141 -6.00 22.51 -1.03
CA GLN A 141 -5.18 21.37 -1.38
C GLN A 141 -5.84 20.04 -0.95
N LEU A 142 -6.46 20.01 0.23
CA LEU A 142 -7.24 18.86 0.71
C LEU A 142 -8.46 18.60 -0.19
N ALA A 143 -9.22 19.65 -0.54
CA ALA A 143 -10.36 19.54 -1.46
C ALA A 143 -9.95 18.93 -2.81
N LYS A 144 -8.78 19.34 -3.32
CA LYS A 144 -8.21 18.77 -4.53
C LYS A 144 -7.85 17.28 -4.36
N GLN A 145 -7.24 16.89 -3.25
CA GLN A 145 -6.85 15.50 -3.00
C GLN A 145 -8.05 14.57 -2.89
N LEU A 146 -9.13 15.03 -2.24
CA LEU A 146 -10.32 14.21 -1.97
C LEU A 146 -11.26 14.12 -3.19
N TYR A 147 -11.47 15.21 -3.90
CA TYR A 147 -12.64 15.36 -4.78
C TYR A 147 -12.31 15.83 -6.21
N SER A 148 -11.06 16.11 -6.55
CA SER A 148 -10.74 16.56 -7.90
C SER A 148 -10.28 15.40 -8.77
N PRO A 149 -11.07 14.95 -9.76
CA PRO A 149 -10.63 13.97 -10.74
C PRO A 149 -9.49 14.50 -11.60
N GLU A 150 -8.68 13.60 -12.18
CA GLU A 150 -7.68 14.00 -13.18
C GLU A 150 -8.40 14.62 -14.40
N SER A 151 -8.25 15.94 -14.58
CA SER A 151 -8.92 16.66 -15.67
C SER A 151 -8.20 16.46 -17.00
N SER A 152 -8.93 16.04 -18.03
CA SER A 152 -8.42 15.83 -19.39
C SER A 152 -8.57 17.06 -20.32
N GLY A 153 -9.49 17.98 -20.03
CA GLY A 153 -9.86 19.10 -20.87
C GLY A 153 -9.39 20.48 -20.37
N ILE A 154 -9.27 21.45 -21.28
CA ILE A 154 -8.90 22.84 -20.93
C ILE A 154 -10.02 23.51 -20.11
N PHE A 155 -11.28 23.28 -20.44
CA PHE A 155 -12.45 23.81 -19.74
C PHE A 155 -12.58 23.24 -18.33
N GLU A 156 -12.37 21.95 -18.17
CA GLU A 156 -12.37 21.28 -16.86
C GLU A 156 -11.29 21.85 -15.94
N ARG A 157 -10.08 22.10 -16.48
CA ARG A 157 -8.98 22.74 -15.72
C ARG A 157 -9.30 24.16 -15.28
N ALA A 158 -10.02 24.93 -16.09
CA ALA A 158 -10.40 26.30 -15.75
C ALA A 158 -11.44 26.34 -14.62
N LEU A 159 -12.37 25.38 -14.61
CA LEU A 159 -13.42 25.25 -13.58
C LEU A 159 -12.93 24.56 -12.32
N GLN A 160 -11.83 23.84 -12.38
CA GLN A 160 -11.29 23.08 -11.25
C GLN A 160 -11.01 23.99 -10.02
N LYS A 161 -10.43 25.17 -10.23
CA LYS A 161 -10.15 26.10 -9.11
C LYS A 161 -11.39 26.65 -8.43
N PRO A 162 -12.42 27.15 -9.13
CA PRO A 162 -13.70 27.50 -8.52
C PRO A 162 -14.35 26.35 -7.75
N ILE A 163 -14.29 25.12 -8.27
CA ILE A 163 -14.82 23.94 -7.59
C ILE A 163 -14.05 23.66 -6.30
N GLU A 164 -12.71 23.64 -6.33
CA GLU A 164 -11.85 23.49 -5.15
C GLU A 164 -12.18 24.55 -4.08
N TRP A 165 -12.48 25.79 -4.47
CA TRP A 165 -12.85 26.86 -3.54
C TRP A 165 -14.18 26.59 -2.85
N VAL A 166 -15.20 26.17 -3.61
CA VAL A 166 -16.52 25.84 -3.06
C VAL A 166 -16.41 24.67 -2.09
N ILE A 167 -15.67 23.61 -2.46
CA ILE A 167 -15.46 22.43 -1.59
C ILE A 167 -14.68 22.84 -0.33
N ALA A 168 -13.64 23.67 -0.47
CA ALA A 168 -12.85 24.14 0.68
C ALA A 168 -13.70 24.92 1.69
N VAL A 169 -14.60 25.79 1.21
CA VAL A 169 -15.53 26.52 2.09
C VAL A 169 -16.53 25.55 2.76
N LYS A 170 -16.99 24.52 2.04
CA LYS A 170 -17.85 23.48 2.63
C LYS A 170 -17.10 22.71 3.74
N ILE A 171 -15.87 22.25 3.49
CA ILE A 171 -15.04 21.54 4.49
C ILE A 171 -14.87 22.41 5.76
N GLU A 172 -14.52 23.68 5.64
CA GLU A 172 -14.32 24.58 6.78
C GLU A 172 -15.59 24.88 7.59
N ARG A 173 -16.76 24.55 7.07
CA ARG A 173 -18.03 24.65 7.83
C ARG A 173 -18.29 23.46 8.76
N TYR A 174 -17.71 22.30 8.43
CA TYR A 174 -17.96 21.03 9.12
C TYR A 174 -16.80 20.57 9.99
N TYR A 175 -15.57 20.95 9.60
CA TYR A 175 -14.36 20.47 10.27
C TYR A 175 -13.60 21.61 10.92
N THR A 176 -13.06 21.35 12.09
CA THR A 176 -12.11 22.23 12.76
C THR A 176 -10.77 22.28 12.00
N LYS A 177 -9.97 23.29 12.29
CA LYS A 177 -8.63 23.42 11.69
C LYS A 177 -7.75 22.20 11.94
N ASP A 178 -7.82 21.63 13.12
CA ASP A 178 -7.04 20.45 13.51
C ASP A 178 -7.51 19.18 12.78
N GLU A 179 -8.83 19.03 12.58
CA GLU A 179 -9.37 17.95 11.75
C GLU A 179 -8.97 18.09 10.29
N ILE A 180 -8.93 19.31 9.74
CA ILE A 180 -8.47 19.57 8.37
C ILE A 180 -6.99 19.19 8.22
N VAL A 181 -6.13 19.54 9.19
CA VAL A 181 -4.71 19.15 9.19
C VAL A 181 -4.57 17.62 9.29
N LYS A 182 -5.35 16.98 10.15
CA LYS A 182 -5.42 15.52 10.28
C LYS A 182 -5.80 14.87 8.94
N MET A 183 -6.87 15.34 8.32
CA MET A 183 -7.33 14.84 7.02
C MET A 183 -6.26 15.04 5.94
N TYR A 184 -5.63 16.21 5.88
CA TYR A 184 -4.56 16.52 4.92
C TYR A 184 -3.42 15.51 4.99
N PHE A 185 -2.90 15.26 6.20
CA PHE A 185 -1.79 14.34 6.38
C PHE A 185 -2.17 12.87 6.18
N ASN A 186 -3.41 12.49 6.47
CA ASN A 186 -3.89 11.13 6.20
C ASN A 186 -4.11 10.86 4.70
N GLN A 187 -4.38 11.91 3.90
CA GLN A 187 -4.68 11.77 2.47
C GLN A 187 -3.44 11.87 1.57
N PHE A 188 -2.40 12.58 1.98
CA PHE A 188 -1.29 12.91 1.11
C PHE A 188 -0.46 11.69 0.71
N ASP A 189 -0.18 11.54 -0.60
CA ASP A 189 0.67 10.49 -1.15
C ASP A 189 2.14 10.94 -1.16
N PHE A 190 2.94 10.43 -0.24
CA PHE A 190 4.37 10.68 -0.12
C PHE A 190 5.21 9.81 -1.06
N LEU A 191 4.61 9.05 -1.98
CA LEU A 191 5.24 8.05 -2.85
C LEU A 191 5.90 6.87 -2.09
N ASN A 192 6.58 5.99 -2.82
CA ASN A 192 7.25 4.80 -2.26
C ASN A 192 6.31 3.92 -1.40
N ASN A 193 5.03 3.81 -1.79
CA ASN A 193 3.95 3.14 -1.04
C ASN A 193 3.63 3.79 0.32
N ALA A 194 4.01 5.05 0.52
CA ALA A 194 3.76 5.81 1.72
C ALA A 194 2.58 6.77 1.52
N VAL A 195 1.35 6.26 1.58
CA VAL A 195 0.14 7.08 1.56
C VAL A 195 -0.30 7.38 2.98
N GLY A 196 -0.43 8.66 3.30
CA GLY A 196 -0.66 9.16 4.65
C GLY A 196 0.60 9.25 5.50
N ILE A 197 0.53 10.08 6.53
CA ILE A 197 1.66 10.44 7.37
C ILE A 197 2.23 9.27 8.18
N LYS A 198 1.38 8.35 8.64
CA LYS A 198 1.84 7.17 9.37
C LYS A 198 2.73 6.30 8.49
N SER A 199 2.25 6.00 7.29
CA SER A 199 3.04 5.24 6.33
C SER A 199 4.33 5.98 5.93
N ALA A 200 4.29 7.30 5.77
CA ALA A 200 5.47 8.10 5.45
C ALA A 200 6.50 8.11 6.57
N ALA A 201 6.07 8.30 7.82
CA ALA A 201 6.95 8.26 8.98
C ALA A 201 7.67 6.91 9.12
N HIS A 202 6.94 5.81 8.92
CA HIS A 202 7.51 4.45 8.93
C HIS A 202 8.45 4.20 7.75
N VAL A 203 8.03 4.56 6.52
CA VAL A 203 8.81 4.29 5.29
C VAL A 203 10.12 5.07 5.27
N TYR A 204 10.10 6.34 5.64
CA TYR A 204 11.29 7.20 5.51
C TYR A 204 12.15 7.24 6.76
N PHE A 205 11.57 7.06 7.96
CA PHE A 205 12.26 7.26 9.22
C PHE A 205 12.12 6.10 10.23
N GLY A 206 11.28 5.09 9.96
CA GLY A 206 11.07 3.95 10.86
C GLY A 206 10.43 4.35 12.20
N LYS A 207 9.60 5.42 12.22
CA LYS A 207 9.03 6.01 13.44
C LYS A 207 7.51 6.17 13.36
N GLU A 208 6.87 6.24 14.53
CA GLU A 208 5.50 6.73 14.62
C GLU A 208 5.43 8.24 14.35
N PRO A 209 4.32 8.79 13.80
CA PRO A 209 4.21 10.20 13.48
C PRO A 209 4.44 11.15 14.66
N ALA A 210 4.02 10.76 15.88
CA ALA A 210 4.25 11.54 17.09
C ALA A 210 5.74 11.65 17.47
N ALA A 211 6.57 10.69 17.07
CA ALA A 211 7.99 10.63 17.38
C ALA A 211 8.89 11.30 16.33
N LEU A 212 8.31 11.91 15.30
CA LEU A 212 9.07 12.64 14.28
C LEU A 212 9.75 13.87 14.89
N THR A 213 11.05 14.01 14.62
CA THR A 213 11.80 15.20 14.97
C THR A 213 11.38 16.40 14.09
N LEU A 214 11.80 17.60 14.46
CA LEU A 214 11.48 18.80 13.68
C LEU A 214 12.05 18.74 12.26
N THR A 215 13.28 18.24 12.09
CA THR A 215 13.91 18.09 10.76
C THR A 215 13.22 17.01 9.91
N GLU A 216 12.77 15.92 10.52
CA GLU A 216 12.01 14.85 9.83
C GLU A 216 10.62 15.37 9.40
N ALA A 217 9.90 16.04 10.30
CA ALA A 217 8.62 16.68 10.00
C ALA A 217 8.75 17.73 8.89
N ALA A 218 9.76 18.60 8.95
CA ALA A 218 10.05 19.58 7.92
C ALA A 218 10.41 18.93 6.57
N THR A 219 11.02 17.76 6.58
CA THR A 219 11.32 16.98 5.37
C THR A 219 10.04 16.48 4.70
N LEU A 220 9.14 15.85 5.46
CA LEU A 220 7.86 15.37 4.95
C LEU A 220 6.98 16.51 4.44
N VAL A 221 6.89 17.61 5.18
CA VAL A 221 6.18 18.81 4.72
C VAL A 221 6.83 19.40 3.46
N GLY A 222 8.14 19.37 3.36
CA GLY A 222 8.86 19.76 2.15
C GLY A 222 8.45 18.97 0.91
N MET A 223 8.15 17.67 1.07
CA MET A 223 7.66 16.80 -0.01
C MET A 223 6.24 17.19 -0.47
N CYS A 224 5.41 17.80 0.38
CA CYS A 224 4.04 18.16 0.04
C CYS A 224 3.95 19.11 -1.19
N LYS A 225 4.98 19.86 -1.49
CA LYS A 225 5.03 20.71 -2.68
C LYS A 225 5.08 19.92 -4.00
N ASN A 226 5.90 18.88 -4.06
CA ASN A 226 6.02 17.94 -5.18
C ASN A 226 6.79 16.70 -4.72
N PRO A 227 6.10 15.63 -4.35
CA PRO A 227 6.72 14.46 -3.74
C PRO A 227 7.67 13.71 -4.69
N SER A 228 7.45 13.77 -6.00
CA SER A 228 8.36 13.17 -6.98
C SER A 228 9.66 13.95 -7.09
N TYR A 229 9.58 15.28 -7.13
CA TYR A 229 10.74 16.16 -7.27
C TYR A 229 11.58 16.26 -5.99
N TYR A 230 10.93 16.20 -4.82
CA TYR A 230 11.56 16.26 -3.50
C TYR A 230 11.55 14.89 -2.78
N ASN A 231 11.74 13.80 -3.53
CA ASN A 231 11.85 12.46 -2.96
C ASN A 231 13.20 12.26 -2.28
N PRO A 232 13.27 12.04 -0.95
CA PRO A 232 14.53 11.98 -0.21
C PRO A 232 15.39 10.76 -0.56
N VAL A 233 14.77 9.67 -1.03
CA VAL A 233 15.46 8.46 -1.46
C VAL A 233 16.16 8.65 -2.81
N ARG A 234 15.53 9.40 -3.72
CA ARG A 234 16.07 9.63 -5.08
C ARG A 234 16.90 10.89 -5.18
N HIS A 235 16.57 11.92 -4.40
CA HIS A 235 17.11 13.27 -4.53
C HIS A 235 17.41 13.88 -3.14
N ASN A 236 18.27 13.21 -2.35
CA ASN A 236 18.56 13.58 -0.97
C ASN A 236 18.91 15.07 -0.81
N GLU A 237 19.91 15.57 -1.55
CA GLU A 237 20.36 16.98 -1.45
C GLU A 237 19.26 17.99 -1.84
N ARG A 238 18.49 17.70 -2.87
CA ARG A 238 17.38 18.58 -3.25
C ARG A 238 16.29 18.63 -2.19
N THR A 239 16.03 17.49 -1.56
CA THR A 239 15.08 17.39 -0.45
C THR A 239 15.60 18.09 0.78
N ARG A 240 16.91 18.00 1.08
CA ARG A 240 17.56 18.73 2.17
C ARG A 240 17.42 20.25 1.98
N LEU A 241 17.65 20.77 0.79
CA LEU A 241 17.46 22.20 0.48
C LEU A 241 15.99 22.61 0.64
N ARG A 242 15.05 21.77 0.25
CA ARG A 242 13.62 22.02 0.46
C ARG A 242 13.23 21.99 1.95
N ARG A 243 13.74 21.02 2.72
CA ARG A 243 13.61 20.99 4.18
C ARG A 243 14.11 22.30 4.81
N ASN A 244 15.26 22.79 4.39
CA ASN A 244 15.82 24.04 4.89
C ASN A 244 14.90 25.24 4.57
N THR A 245 14.24 25.25 3.40
CA THR A 245 13.22 26.25 3.09
C THR A 245 12.02 26.17 4.04
N VAL A 246 11.59 24.97 4.44
CA VAL A 246 10.51 24.78 5.42
C VAL A 246 10.94 25.36 6.78
N LEU A 247 12.15 25.06 7.25
CA LEU A 247 12.70 25.59 8.49
C LEU A 247 12.76 27.13 8.48
N GLU A 248 13.14 27.76 7.36
CA GLU A 248 13.10 29.20 7.20
C GLU A 248 11.68 29.80 7.26
N GLN A 249 10.68 29.08 6.78
CA GLN A 249 9.28 29.52 6.92
C GLN A 249 8.81 29.38 8.37
N MET A 250 9.22 28.32 9.07
CA MET A 250 8.91 28.14 10.50
C MET A 250 9.56 29.24 11.38
N GLU A 251 10.78 29.64 11.06
CA GLU A 251 11.45 30.78 11.70
C GLU A 251 10.66 32.08 11.48
N LYS A 252 10.31 32.38 10.22
CA LYS A 252 9.51 33.58 9.86
C LYS A 252 8.14 33.59 10.52
N ALA A 253 7.56 32.44 10.77
CA ALA A 253 6.28 32.29 11.46
C ALA A 253 6.41 32.30 13.00
N GLY A 254 7.63 32.34 13.53
CA GLY A 254 7.91 32.38 14.97
C GLY A 254 7.79 31.03 15.70
N TYR A 255 7.75 29.90 14.97
CA TYR A 255 7.71 28.57 15.57
C TYR A 255 9.07 28.09 16.07
N ILE A 256 10.16 28.61 15.52
CA ILE A 256 11.54 28.33 15.93
C ILE A 256 12.34 29.64 15.90
N THR A 257 13.42 29.68 16.66
CA THR A 257 14.34 30.80 16.70
C THR A 257 15.33 30.76 15.53
N ALA A 258 15.96 31.88 15.21
CA ALA A 258 17.00 31.94 14.16
C ALA A 258 18.21 31.05 14.50
N ALA A 259 18.57 30.93 15.77
CA ALA A 259 19.67 30.05 16.23
C ALA A 259 19.33 28.58 15.97
N GLU A 260 18.13 28.12 16.35
CA GLU A 260 17.63 26.76 16.07
C GLU A 260 17.56 26.50 14.57
N CYS A 261 17.01 27.43 13.79
CA CYS A 261 16.94 27.31 12.33
C CYS A 261 18.31 27.05 11.71
N ASN A 262 19.33 27.82 12.10
CA ASN A 262 20.68 27.68 11.58
C ASN A 262 21.31 26.32 11.98
N THR A 263 21.10 25.87 13.21
CA THR A 263 21.59 24.56 13.69
C THR A 263 20.95 23.43 12.89
N LEU A 264 19.61 23.41 12.78
CA LEU A 264 18.85 22.36 12.09
C LEU A 264 19.12 22.32 10.58
N LYS A 265 19.39 23.46 9.93
CA LYS A 265 19.78 23.52 8.51
C LYS A 265 21.14 22.88 8.24
N ALA A 266 22.06 22.89 9.21
CA ALA A 266 23.37 22.27 9.10
C ALA A 266 23.30 20.74 9.20
N GLU A 267 22.26 20.18 9.83
CA GLU A 267 22.10 18.73 9.97
C GLU A 267 21.98 18.04 8.60
N PRO A 268 22.66 16.89 8.42
CA PRO A 268 22.45 16.07 7.23
C PRO A 268 21.03 15.50 7.19
N LEU A 269 20.53 15.20 6.00
CA LEU A 269 19.29 14.45 5.86
C LEU A 269 19.60 12.96 5.91
N VAL A 270 19.34 12.35 7.07
CA VAL A 270 19.54 10.92 7.31
C VAL A 270 18.17 10.22 7.22
N LEU A 271 18.10 9.14 6.47
CA LEU A 271 16.91 8.31 6.32
C LEU A 271 17.14 6.96 7.02
N ASN A 272 16.12 6.48 7.67
CA ASN A 272 15.98 5.06 8.03
C ASN A 272 14.93 4.45 7.09
N TYR A 273 15.32 4.30 5.81
CA TYR A 273 14.39 3.94 4.74
C TYR A 273 14.04 2.47 4.76
N HIS A 274 12.77 2.18 4.96
CA HIS A 274 12.20 0.84 4.86
C HIS A 274 11.24 0.80 3.67
N LYS A 275 11.61 0.04 2.63
CA LYS A 275 10.68 -0.20 1.53
C LYS A 275 9.52 -1.05 2.07
N VAL A 276 8.34 -0.47 2.17
CA VAL A 276 7.14 -1.21 2.58
C VAL A 276 6.53 -1.86 1.34
N ASP A 277 6.54 -3.18 1.32
CA ASP A 277 5.82 -4.04 0.39
C ASP A 277 4.80 -4.87 1.19
N HIS A 278 3.70 -5.28 0.58
CA HIS A 278 2.75 -6.23 1.18
C HIS A 278 3.40 -7.58 1.53
N ASN A 279 4.57 -7.87 0.97
CA ASN A 279 5.39 -9.04 1.29
C ASN A 279 6.21 -8.87 2.57
N ASP A 280 6.47 -7.63 2.99
CA ASP A 280 7.26 -7.31 4.18
C ASP A 280 6.43 -7.48 5.45
N GLY A 281 7.08 -7.75 6.58
CA GLY A 281 6.44 -7.94 7.87
C GLY A 281 6.41 -9.40 8.32
N MET A 282 5.90 -9.60 9.53
CA MET A 282 5.86 -10.90 10.22
C MET A 282 4.92 -11.89 9.54
N ALA A 283 5.27 -13.16 9.53
CA ALA A 283 4.46 -14.28 9.02
C ALA A 283 3.83 -14.08 7.64
N PRO A 284 4.59 -13.72 6.59
CA PRO A 284 4.03 -13.34 5.29
C PRO A 284 3.25 -14.47 4.62
N TYR A 285 3.63 -15.74 4.81
CA TYR A 285 2.87 -16.89 4.30
C TYR A 285 1.51 -17.02 4.97
N PHE A 286 1.45 -16.84 6.29
CA PHE A 286 0.20 -16.86 7.03
C PHE A 286 -0.73 -15.71 6.59
N ARG A 287 -0.20 -14.51 6.43
CA ARG A 287 -0.97 -13.36 5.96
C ARG A 287 -1.54 -13.59 4.56
N GLU A 288 -0.77 -14.19 3.66
CA GLU A 288 -1.27 -14.53 2.31
C GLU A 288 -2.36 -15.61 2.35
N GLU A 289 -2.22 -16.63 3.20
CA GLU A 289 -3.26 -17.63 3.38
C GLU A 289 -4.52 -17.02 4.02
N LEU A 290 -4.37 -16.15 5.02
CA LEU A 290 -5.47 -15.40 5.62
C LEU A 290 -6.21 -14.54 4.58
N ARG A 291 -5.45 -13.83 3.73
CA ARG A 291 -5.99 -13.06 2.61
C ARG A 291 -6.84 -13.95 1.68
N ARG A 292 -6.30 -15.11 1.29
CA ARG A 292 -6.98 -16.08 0.43
C ARG A 292 -8.29 -16.56 1.04
N VAL A 293 -8.27 -16.86 2.32
CA VAL A 293 -9.45 -17.33 3.07
C VAL A 293 -10.51 -16.23 3.15
N LEU A 294 -10.15 -15.02 3.60
CA LEU A 294 -11.09 -13.92 3.79
C LEU A 294 -11.73 -13.44 2.48
N THR A 295 -10.98 -13.46 1.37
CA THR A 295 -11.44 -12.98 0.05
C THR A 295 -11.97 -14.09 -0.85
N ALA A 296 -12.08 -15.32 -0.37
CA ALA A 296 -12.56 -16.45 -1.15
C ALA A 296 -13.95 -16.16 -1.71
N LYS A 297 -14.19 -16.61 -2.93
CA LYS A 297 -15.51 -16.54 -3.58
C LYS A 297 -16.27 -17.83 -3.35
N LYS A 298 -17.61 -17.77 -3.43
CA LYS A 298 -18.43 -18.96 -3.40
C LYS A 298 -17.95 -19.94 -4.49
N PRO A 299 -17.64 -21.20 -4.15
CA PRO A 299 -17.14 -22.16 -5.11
C PRO A 299 -18.18 -22.46 -6.19
N GLU A 300 -17.75 -22.42 -7.45
CA GLU A 300 -18.54 -22.81 -8.61
C GLU A 300 -17.74 -23.84 -9.41
N ARG A 301 -18.34 -24.97 -9.71
CA ARG A 301 -17.67 -26.12 -10.36
C ARG A 301 -16.94 -25.75 -11.65
N LYS A 302 -17.50 -24.79 -12.43
CA LYS A 302 -16.90 -24.32 -13.69
C LYS A 302 -15.50 -23.66 -13.52
N ASN A 303 -15.19 -23.17 -12.31
CA ASN A 303 -13.93 -22.50 -12.00
C ASN A 303 -12.80 -23.47 -11.62
N TYR A 304 -13.11 -24.79 -11.53
CA TYR A 304 -12.15 -25.81 -11.15
C TYR A 304 -11.85 -26.74 -12.34
N PRO A 305 -10.56 -26.95 -12.67
CA PRO A 305 -10.21 -27.82 -13.78
C PRO A 305 -10.66 -29.28 -13.52
N SER A 306 -10.97 -30.00 -14.58
CA SER A 306 -11.50 -31.38 -14.51
C SER A 306 -10.58 -32.35 -13.76
N TRP A 307 -9.28 -32.11 -13.80
CA TRP A 307 -8.28 -32.93 -13.11
C TRP A 307 -8.15 -32.62 -11.59
N ASN A 308 -8.81 -31.56 -11.08
CA ASN A 308 -8.72 -31.15 -9.68
C ASN A 308 -10.10 -30.86 -9.06
N GLN A 309 -11.02 -31.78 -9.24
CA GLN A 309 -12.38 -31.67 -8.68
C GLN A 309 -12.40 -31.78 -7.14
N GLN A 310 -11.38 -32.41 -6.55
CA GLN A 310 -11.25 -32.47 -5.09
C GLN A 310 -11.14 -31.09 -4.48
N ALA A 311 -10.40 -30.15 -5.11
CA ALA A 311 -10.32 -28.78 -4.64
C ALA A 311 -11.69 -28.06 -4.60
N PHE A 312 -12.59 -28.38 -5.54
CA PHE A 312 -13.96 -27.86 -5.50
C PHE A 312 -14.73 -28.38 -4.28
N VAL A 313 -14.58 -29.68 -3.98
CA VAL A 313 -15.22 -30.29 -2.80
C VAL A 313 -14.67 -29.67 -1.51
N ASP A 314 -13.36 -29.57 -1.40
CA ASP A 314 -12.68 -29.02 -0.22
C ASP A 314 -13.09 -27.55 0.01
N ASP A 315 -13.08 -26.72 -1.02
CA ASP A 315 -13.49 -25.31 -0.93
C ASP A 315 -15.00 -25.18 -0.66
N SER A 316 -15.84 -26.09 -1.15
CA SER A 316 -17.29 -26.10 -0.86
C SER A 316 -17.53 -26.43 0.62
N ILE A 317 -16.86 -27.42 1.16
CA ILE A 317 -16.91 -27.76 2.59
C ILE A 317 -16.41 -26.57 3.43
N ALA A 318 -15.29 -25.94 3.02
CA ALA A 318 -14.78 -24.76 3.70
C ALA A 318 -15.75 -23.58 3.64
N TRP A 319 -16.42 -23.37 2.51
CA TRP A 319 -17.43 -22.33 2.38
C TRP A 319 -18.59 -22.53 3.35
N GLU A 320 -19.08 -23.75 3.52
CA GLU A 320 -20.22 -24.04 4.40
C GLU A 320 -19.82 -24.03 5.88
N ASN A 321 -18.68 -24.61 6.23
CA ASN A 321 -18.34 -24.89 7.62
C ASN A 321 -17.35 -23.87 8.24
N ASN A 322 -16.59 -23.11 7.43
CA ASN A 322 -15.64 -22.13 7.95
C ASN A 322 -16.22 -20.69 7.79
N PRO A 323 -16.57 -20.02 8.88
CA PRO A 323 -17.13 -18.67 8.82
C PRO A 323 -16.16 -17.63 8.23
N LEU A 324 -14.85 -17.86 8.31
CA LEU A 324 -13.83 -16.98 7.74
C LEU A 324 -13.66 -17.17 6.24
N PHE A 325 -13.96 -18.35 5.70
CA PHE A 325 -13.80 -18.63 4.27
C PHE A 325 -14.85 -17.85 3.46
N GLY A 326 -14.40 -16.83 2.73
CA GLY A 326 -15.26 -15.89 2.02
C GLY A 326 -15.91 -14.83 2.92
N TRP A 327 -15.31 -14.52 4.06
CA TRP A 327 -15.85 -13.56 5.04
C TRP A 327 -16.25 -12.22 4.40
N CYS A 328 -15.42 -11.69 3.51
CA CYS A 328 -15.72 -10.44 2.78
C CYS A 328 -16.99 -10.49 1.95
N GLN A 329 -17.40 -11.66 1.47
CA GLN A 329 -18.63 -11.83 0.67
C GLN A 329 -19.85 -12.19 1.52
N LYS A 330 -19.63 -12.94 2.60
CA LYS A 330 -20.70 -13.37 3.51
C LYS A 330 -21.20 -12.23 4.40
N ASN A 331 -20.34 -11.26 4.69
CA ASN A 331 -20.67 -10.13 5.55
C ASN A 331 -20.87 -8.85 4.73
N LYS A 332 -21.83 -8.05 5.15
CA LYS A 332 -22.21 -6.80 4.51
C LYS A 332 -21.95 -5.61 5.41
N LYS A 333 -21.55 -4.49 4.81
CA LYS A 333 -21.49 -3.20 5.48
C LYS A 333 -22.91 -2.64 5.68
N PRO A 334 -23.09 -1.62 6.53
CA PRO A 334 -24.40 -0.97 6.74
C PRO A 334 -25.03 -0.45 5.44
N ASP A 335 -24.22 -0.06 4.45
CA ASP A 335 -24.67 0.39 3.12
C ASP A 335 -25.07 -0.76 2.17
N GLY A 336 -25.02 -2.02 2.62
CA GLY A 336 -25.33 -3.21 1.84
C GLY A 336 -24.20 -3.71 0.94
N SER A 337 -23.09 -2.98 0.83
CA SER A 337 -21.91 -3.40 0.07
C SER A 337 -21.09 -4.47 0.79
N ASN A 338 -20.26 -5.19 0.04
CA ASN A 338 -19.34 -6.17 0.61
C ASN A 338 -18.14 -5.51 1.29
N TYR A 339 -17.62 -6.13 2.35
CA TYR A 339 -16.33 -5.72 2.91
C TYR A 339 -15.19 -5.97 1.93
N ASN A 340 -14.21 -5.06 1.96
CA ASN A 340 -13.00 -5.14 1.16
C ASN A 340 -11.76 -4.95 2.06
N ILE A 341 -10.98 -6.00 2.24
CA ILE A 341 -9.77 -5.95 3.10
C ILE A 341 -8.72 -4.94 2.63
N TYR A 342 -8.78 -4.47 1.40
CA TYR A 342 -7.79 -3.53 0.86
C TYR A 342 -8.16 -2.07 1.04
N THR A 343 -9.44 -1.77 1.39
CA THR A 343 -9.95 -0.40 1.36
C THR A 343 -10.76 0.00 2.59
N ASP A 344 -11.18 -0.95 3.43
CA ASP A 344 -12.16 -0.67 4.49
C ASP A 344 -11.52 -0.54 5.88
N GLY A 345 -10.19 -0.50 5.97
CA GLY A 345 -9.47 -0.23 7.23
C GLY A 345 -9.72 -1.23 8.36
N LEU A 346 -9.95 -2.51 8.03
CA LEU A 346 -10.24 -3.53 9.01
C LEU A 346 -9.05 -3.75 9.96
N LYS A 347 -9.35 -3.95 11.24
CA LYS A 347 -8.39 -4.42 12.25
C LYS A 347 -8.55 -5.93 12.40
N ILE A 348 -7.57 -6.70 11.94
CA ILE A 348 -7.63 -8.16 11.90
C ILE A 348 -6.72 -8.71 12.97
N TYR A 349 -7.30 -9.22 14.05
CA TYR A 349 -6.56 -9.83 15.15
C TYR A 349 -6.39 -11.32 14.91
N THR A 350 -5.17 -11.82 15.07
CA THR A 350 -4.81 -13.23 14.85
C THR A 350 -4.39 -13.92 16.13
N THR A 351 -4.20 -15.22 16.06
CA THR A 351 -3.70 -16.05 17.17
C THR A 351 -2.17 -16.20 17.16
N ILE A 352 -1.50 -15.64 16.17
CA ILE A 352 -0.03 -15.67 16.04
C ILE A 352 0.60 -14.94 17.23
N ASP A 353 1.53 -15.61 17.89
CA ASP A 353 2.39 -15.03 18.91
C ASP A 353 3.64 -14.43 18.25
N ALA A 354 3.87 -13.13 18.43
CA ALA A 354 4.94 -12.42 17.76
C ALA A 354 6.35 -12.99 18.09
N HIS A 355 6.57 -13.34 19.35
CA HIS A 355 7.86 -13.89 19.79
C HIS A 355 8.08 -15.30 19.27
N MET A 356 7.06 -16.16 19.36
CA MET A 356 7.14 -17.51 18.79
C MET A 356 7.36 -17.49 17.28
N GLN A 357 6.70 -16.57 16.57
CA GLN A 357 6.88 -16.39 15.13
C GLN A 357 8.32 -15.98 14.79
N GLN A 358 8.87 -14.99 15.49
CA GLN A 358 10.25 -14.53 15.28
C GLN A 358 11.25 -15.66 15.54
N HIS A 359 11.06 -16.43 16.62
CA HIS A 359 11.91 -17.57 16.92
C HIS A 359 11.81 -18.67 15.85
N ALA A 360 10.60 -18.93 15.34
CA ALA A 360 10.39 -19.91 14.27
C ALA A 360 11.07 -19.49 12.96
N GLU A 361 10.93 -18.23 12.55
CA GLU A 361 11.60 -17.68 11.36
C GLU A 361 13.13 -17.74 11.50
N ALA A 362 13.67 -17.35 12.65
CA ALA A 362 15.10 -17.42 12.93
C ALA A 362 15.63 -18.85 12.94
N ALA A 363 14.91 -19.79 13.55
CA ALA A 363 15.27 -21.20 13.58
C ALA A 363 15.26 -21.83 12.18
N VAL A 364 14.23 -21.53 11.38
CA VAL A 364 14.14 -21.97 9.97
C VAL A 364 15.34 -21.42 9.18
N ARG A 365 15.62 -20.12 9.28
CA ARG A 365 16.76 -19.53 8.57
C ARG A 365 18.08 -20.21 8.96
N LYS A 366 18.36 -20.33 10.25
CA LYS A 366 19.59 -20.95 10.77
C LYS A 366 19.76 -22.38 10.27
N GLN A 367 18.70 -23.21 10.40
CA GLN A 367 18.74 -24.59 9.98
C GLN A 367 18.87 -24.76 8.46
N MET A 368 18.19 -23.88 7.69
CA MET A 368 18.24 -23.96 6.23
C MET A 368 19.59 -23.53 5.65
N VAL A 369 20.28 -22.58 6.26
CA VAL A 369 21.68 -22.25 5.93
C VAL A 369 22.56 -23.47 6.07
N TYR A 370 22.48 -24.15 7.21
CA TYR A 370 23.25 -25.36 7.49
C TYR A 370 22.95 -26.50 6.51
N LEU A 371 21.69 -26.83 6.32
CA LEU A 371 21.26 -27.91 5.42
C LEU A 371 21.58 -27.62 3.96
N HIS A 372 21.41 -26.38 3.53
CA HIS A 372 21.74 -25.99 2.16
C HIS A 372 23.24 -26.12 1.88
N GLY A 373 24.09 -25.77 2.83
CA GLY A 373 25.54 -25.96 2.74
C GLY A 373 25.93 -27.45 2.60
N ILE A 374 25.28 -28.36 3.34
CA ILE A 374 25.48 -29.80 3.18
C ILE A 374 25.01 -30.25 1.79
N PHE A 375 23.81 -29.85 1.39
CA PHE A 375 23.23 -30.19 0.09
C PHE A 375 24.11 -29.78 -1.07
N GLN A 376 24.63 -28.58 -1.05
CA GLN A 376 25.53 -28.08 -2.09
C GLN A 376 26.83 -28.90 -2.17
N ARG A 377 27.42 -29.26 -1.05
CA ARG A 377 28.62 -30.12 -1.03
C ARG A 377 28.34 -31.53 -1.59
N GLN A 378 27.20 -32.12 -1.23
CA GLN A 378 26.80 -33.46 -1.73
C GLN A 378 26.46 -33.45 -3.21
N CYS A 379 25.85 -32.37 -3.73
CA CYS A 379 25.45 -32.28 -5.13
C CYS A 379 26.54 -31.68 -6.05
N GLY A 380 27.75 -31.41 -5.57
CA GLY A 380 28.86 -30.87 -6.37
C GLY A 380 28.58 -29.47 -6.92
N GLY A 381 27.98 -28.60 -6.12
CA GLY A 381 27.58 -27.24 -6.51
C GLY A 381 26.15 -27.19 -7.04
N TYR A 382 25.81 -26.15 -7.81
CA TYR A 382 24.44 -25.86 -8.29
C TYR A 382 23.88 -26.84 -9.33
N LYS A 383 24.42 -28.05 -9.43
CA LYS A 383 23.83 -29.10 -10.26
C LYS A 383 22.52 -29.54 -9.63
N ASN A 384 21.42 -29.35 -10.35
CA ASN A 384 20.12 -29.77 -9.87
C ASN A 384 19.95 -31.28 -10.04
N PRO A 385 19.95 -32.09 -8.96
CA PRO A 385 19.88 -33.55 -9.04
C PRO A 385 18.56 -34.05 -9.63
N TYR A 386 17.53 -33.23 -9.67
CA TYR A 386 16.20 -33.61 -10.20
C TYR A 386 16.08 -33.48 -11.72
N TYR A 387 17.08 -32.94 -12.42
CA TYR A 387 17.04 -32.74 -13.87
C TYR A 387 18.10 -33.56 -14.58
N THR A 388 18.17 -34.86 -14.27
CA THR A 388 19.06 -35.80 -14.96
C THR A 388 18.56 -36.16 -16.36
N ASP A 389 17.23 -36.14 -16.57
CA ASP A 389 16.60 -36.36 -17.88
C ASP A 389 16.32 -35.02 -18.58
N ALA A 390 16.89 -34.85 -19.77
CA ALA A 390 16.75 -33.65 -20.58
C ALA A 390 15.30 -33.37 -21.04
N ALA A 391 14.54 -34.41 -21.35
CA ALA A 391 13.14 -34.26 -21.78
C ALA A 391 12.25 -33.79 -20.60
N MET A 392 12.43 -34.38 -19.44
CA MET A 392 11.75 -33.98 -18.21
C MET A 392 12.12 -32.55 -17.82
N LYS A 393 13.41 -32.19 -17.87
CA LYS A 393 13.89 -30.84 -17.63
C LYS A 393 13.20 -29.84 -18.56
N ALA A 394 13.15 -30.10 -19.86
CA ALA A 394 12.50 -29.22 -20.84
C ALA A 394 10.99 -29.04 -20.56
N LYS A 395 10.29 -30.14 -20.25
CA LYS A 395 8.85 -30.12 -19.89
C LYS A 395 8.57 -29.27 -18.65
N LEU A 396 9.31 -29.51 -17.56
CA LEU A 396 9.13 -28.79 -16.30
C LEU A 396 9.51 -27.31 -16.43
N THR A 397 10.57 -27.01 -17.18
CA THR A 397 11.01 -25.64 -17.45
C THR A 397 9.95 -24.85 -18.23
N ARG A 398 9.40 -25.42 -19.31
CA ARG A 398 8.33 -24.77 -20.09
C ARG A 398 7.08 -24.51 -19.26
N ALA A 399 6.68 -25.47 -18.41
CA ALA A 399 5.56 -25.30 -17.51
C ALA A 399 5.84 -24.24 -16.43
N ALA A 400 7.08 -24.13 -15.96
CA ALA A 400 7.47 -23.13 -14.98
C ALA A 400 7.51 -21.69 -15.58
N ILE A 401 8.03 -21.53 -16.79
CA ILE A 401 8.04 -20.26 -17.52
C ILE A 401 6.61 -19.71 -17.66
N LYS A 402 5.65 -20.53 -18.08
CA LYS A 402 4.25 -20.15 -18.28
C LYS A 402 3.53 -19.69 -16.99
N ARG A 403 4.10 -19.91 -15.82
CA ARG A 403 3.55 -19.49 -14.51
C ARG A 403 4.17 -18.22 -13.95
N THR A 404 5.10 -17.60 -14.68
CA THR A 404 5.79 -16.38 -14.23
C THR A 404 5.04 -15.12 -14.65
N ASP A 405 5.10 -14.08 -13.81
CA ASP A 405 4.54 -12.75 -14.12
C ASP A 405 5.20 -12.17 -15.38
N ARG A 406 6.50 -12.45 -15.59
CA ARG A 406 7.23 -12.05 -16.80
C ARG A 406 6.59 -12.62 -18.06
N TYR A 407 6.21 -13.90 -18.06
CA TYR A 407 5.52 -14.52 -19.20
C TYR A 407 4.19 -13.84 -19.49
N TYR A 408 3.38 -13.60 -18.46
CA TYR A 408 2.09 -12.92 -18.61
C TYR A 408 2.25 -11.48 -19.12
N ALA A 409 3.22 -10.74 -18.59
CA ALA A 409 3.49 -9.36 -19.03
C ALA A 409 3.90 -9.30 -20.50
N LEU A 410 4.81 -10.18 -20.95
CA LEU A 410 5.25 -10.26 -22.33
C LEU A 410 4.10 -10.68 -23.27
N LYS A 411 3.27 -11.62 -22.83
CA LYS A 411 2.09 -12.05 -23.58
C LYS A 411 1.05 -10.95 -23.73
N GLN A 412 0.83 -10.13 -22.71
CA GLN A 412 -0.04 -8.95 -22.77
C GLN A 412 0.50 -7.87 -23.73
N GLN A 413 1.82 -7.80 -23.93
CA GLN A 413 2.46 -6.95 -24.94
C GLN A 413 2.31 -7.49 -26.36
N GLY A 414 1.67 -8.65 -26.56
CA GLY A 414 1.41 -9.26 -27.85
C GLY A 414 2.57 -10.10 -28.40
N MET A 415 3.59 -10.41 -27.59
CA MET A 415 4.73 -11.24 -28.02
C MET A 415 4.30 -12.69 -28.30
N SER A 416 4.87 -13.28 -29.35
CA SER A 416 4.71 -14.69 -29.67
C SER A 416 5.42 -15.61 -28.69
N GLU A 417 5.04 -16.89 -28.64
CA GLU A 417 5.72 -17.88 -27.75
C GLU A 417 7.23 -17.97 -28.06
N ALA A 418 7.65 -17.82 -29.33
CA ALA A 418 9.06 -17.86 -29.72
C ALA A 418 9.83 -16.66 -29.17
N GLU A 419 9.30 -15.45 -29.31
CA GLU A 419 9.90 -14.22 -28.78
C GLU A 419 9.96 -14.22 -27.25
N ILE A 420 8.94 -14.76 -26.58
CA ILE A 420 8.94 -14.94 -25.12
C ILE A 420 10.06 -15.90 -24.71
N MET A 421 10.20 -17.03 -25.40
CA MET A 421 11.28 -17.99 -25.09
C MET A 421 12.67 -17.40 -25.35
N ASP A 422 12.84 -16.61 -26.41
CA ASP A 422 14.09 -15.88 -26.65
C ASP A 422 14.39 -14.88 -25.54
N ASN A 423 13.38 -14.13 -25.10
CA ASN A 423 13.49 -13.22 -23.96
C ASN A 423 13.93 -13.94 -22.67
N PHE A 424 13.46 -15.18 -22.43
CA PHE A 424 13.88 -15.98 -21.28
C PHE A 424 15.32 -16.52 -21.42
N ASN A 425 15.86 -16.60 -22.63
CA ASN A 425 17.23 -17.02 -22.91
C ASN A 425 18.21 -15.83 -23.06
N THR A 426 17.71 -14.59 -23.06
CA THR A 426 18.54 -13.39 -23.18
C THR A 426 19.05 -12.95 -21.80
N PRO A 427 20.38 -12.83 -21.58
CA PRO A 427 20.94 -12.41 -20.30
C PRO A 427 20.49 -11.00 -19.92
N THR A 428 19.97 -10.85 -18.70
CA THR A 428 19.57 -9.59 -18.09
C THR A 428 20.00 -9.55 -16.63
N ASP A 429 19.94 -8.38 -16.00
CA ASP A 429 20.19 -8.25 -14.58
C ASP A 429 19.00 -8.82 -13.80
N VAL A 430 19.25 -9.85 -13.00
CA VAL A 430 18.25 -10.53 -12.17
C VAL A 430 18.66 -10.51 -10.71
N ARG A 431 17.70 -10.24 -9.84
CA ARG A 431 17.89 -10.33 -8.39
C ARG A 431 17.72 -11.78 -7.94
N LEU A 432 18.71 -12.28 -7.22
CA LEU A 432 18.79 -13.66 -6.76
C LEU A 432 18.79 -13.73 -5.25
N PHE A 433 18.16 -14.78 -4.73
CA PHE A 433 18.20 -15.08 -3.32
C PHE A 433 19.53 -15.73 -2.91
N SER A 434 20.05 -15.28 -1.77
CA SER A 434 21.09 -16.00 -1.02
C SER A 434 20.81 -15.83 0.48
N TYR A 435 21.22 -16.81 1.28
CA TYR A 435 21.13 -16.71 2.74
C TYR A 435 22.05 -15.64 3.33
N ASP A 436 23.09 -15.22 2.58
CA ASP A 436 24.01 -14.15 2.97
C ASP A 436 23.51 -12.75 2.55
N GLY A 437 22.37 -12.69 1.88
CA GLY A 437 21.75 -11.49 1.33
C GLY A 437 21.50 -11.60 -0.17
N ASP A 438 20.46 -10.93 -0.65
CA ASP A 438 20.12 -10.91 -2.07
C ASP A 438 21.19 -10.17 -2.87
N TYR A 439 21.47 -10.64 -4.07
CA TYR A 439 22.41 -10.01 -4.98
C TYR A 439 21.87 -9.97 -6.41
N THR A 440 22.41 -9.06 -7.20
CA THR A 440 22.09 -8.96 -8.63
C THR A 440 23.18 -9.61 -9.44
N ALA A 441 22.80 -10.49 -10.37
CA ALA A 441 23.70 -11.12 -11.32
C ALA A 441 23.16 -11.00 -12.73
N ARG A 442 24.08 -10.90 -13.72
CA ARG A 442 23.72 -10.92 -15.13
C ARG A 442 23.64 -12.37 -15.62
N MET A 443 22.43 -12.86 -15.78
CA MET A 443 22.16 -14.21 -16.29
C MET A 443 20.83 -14.27 -17.02
N THR A 444 20.54 -15.40 -17.66
CA THR A 444 19.24 -15.55 -18.32
C THR A 444 18.13 -15.70 -17.26
N PRO A 445 16.91 -15.20 -17.51
CA PRO A 445 15.76 -15.47 -16.64
C PRO A 445 15.53 -16.96 -16.44
N LEU A 446 15.81 -17.78 -17.43
CA LEU A 446 15.72 -19.23 -17.32
C LEU A 446 16.73 -19.79 -16.31
N ASP A 447 17.99 -19.38 -16.39
CA ASP A 447 19.03 -19.84 -15.45
C ASP A 447 18.72 -19.38 -14.02
N SER A 448 18.20 -18.16 -13.86
CA SER A 448 17.76 -17.66 -12.56
C SER A 448 16.65 -18.55 -11.93
N MET A 449 15.69 -18.99 -12.75
CA MET A 449 14.65 -19.92 -12.30
C MET A 449 15.22 -21.28 -11.88
N LEU A 450 16.17 -21.80 -12.65
CA LEU A 450 16.85 -23.07 -12.33
C LEU A 450 17.70 -22.94 -11.06
N TYR A 451 18.42 -21.82 -10.92
CA TYR A 451 19.17 -21.49 -9.70
C TYR A 451 18.26 -21.50 -8.45
N MET A 452 17.12 -20.82 -8.51
CA MET A 452 16.17 -20.75 -7.38
C MET A 452 15.59 -22.12 -7.02
N LYS A 453 15.52 -23.06 -7.96
CA LYS A 453 15.07 -24.44 -7.71
C LYS A 453 16.12 -25.32 -7.00
N THR A 454 17.36 -24.89 -6.90
CA THR A 454 18.39 -25.61 -6.13
C THR A 454 18.25 -25.40 -4.61
N TYR A 455 17.51 -24.40 -4.19
CA TYR A 455 17.28 -24.13 -2.76
C TYR A 455 16.31 -25.14 -2.15
N LEU A 456 16.71 -25.71 -1.02
CA LEU A 456 15.86 -26.58 -0.23
C LEU A 456 14.64 -25.82 0.30
N ARG A 457 13.54 -26.52 0.48
CA ARG A 457 12.29 -25.98 1.03
C ARG A 457 12.02 -26.59 2.39
N CYS A 458 11.51 -25.76 3.28
CA CYS A 458 11.08 -26.21 4.59
C CYS A 458 9.86 -25.40 5.01
N ALA A 459 9.07 -25.96 5.90
CA ALA A 459 7.94 -25.28 6.53
C ALA A 459 7.80 -25.77 7.96
N THR A 460 7.30 -24.90 8.82
CA THR A 460 6.95 -25.25 10.20
C THR A 460 5.72 -24.49 10.65
N MET A 461 4.94 -25.12 11.51
CA MET A 461 3.79 -24.51 12.16
C MET A 461 3.76 -24.97 13.62
N SER A 462 3.48 -24.04 14.53
CA SER A 462 3.25 -24.34 15.94
C SER A 462 1.80 -24.04 16.29
N MET A 463 1.17 -24.96 16.99
CA MET A 463 -0.25 -24.89 17.36
C MET A 463 -0.40 -25.24 18.84
N ASP A 464 -1.28 -24.53 19.52
CA ASP A 464 -1.72 -24.89 20.87
C ASP A 464 -2.63 -26.12 20.77
N PRO A 465 -2.26 -27.23 21.42
CA PRO A 465 -3.04 -28.47 21.31
C PRO A 465 -4.41 -28.43 21.99
N MET A 466 -4.63 -27.51 22.92
CA MET A 466 -5.90 -27.39 23.64
C MET A 466 -6.92 -26.56 22.88
N THR A 467 -6.47 -25.49 22.23
CA THR A 467 -7.35 -24.55 21.54
C THR A 467 -7.35 -24.71 20.02
N GLY A 468 -6.32 -25.36 19.46
CA GLY A 468 -6.10 -25.41 18.03
C GLY A 468 -5.56 -24.08 17.43
N TYR A 469 -5.23 -23.11 18.27
CA TYR A 469 -4.76 -21.81 17.80
C TYR A 469 -3.34 -21.89 17.24
N VAL A 470 -3.16 -21.42 16.01
CA VAL A 470 -1.85 -21.33 15.37
C VAL A 470 -1.06 -20.20 16.01
N LYS A 471 0.10 -20.54 16.60
CA LYS A 471 0.99 -19.61 17.32
C LYS A 471 2.17 -19.13 16.47
N ALA A 472 2.67 -19.99 15.57
CA ALA A 472 3.71 -19.62 14.61
C ALA A 472 3.47 -20.32 13.28
N TYR A 473 3.84 -19.67 12.16
CA TYR A 473 3.58 -20.17 10.82
C TYR A 473 4.67 -19.72 9.85
N VAL A 474 5.52 -20.63 9.39
CA VAL A 474 6.59 -20.37 8.43
C VAL A 474 6.40 -21.31 7.24
N GLY A 475 5.91 -20.79 6.12
CA GLY A 475 5.57 -21.59 4.93
C GLY A 475 6.73 -21.84 3.98
N GLY A 476 7.88 -21.23 4.20
CA GLY A 476 9.08 -21.38 3.36
C GLY A 476 10.26 -20.55 3.85
N PRO A 477 11.42 -20.64 3.18
CA PRO A 477 12.63 -19.96 3.64
C PRO A 477 12.63 -18.45 3.45
N ASP A 478 11.93 -17.94 2.44
CA ASP A 478 11.81 -16.51 2.12
C ASP A 478 10.59 -16.26 1.23
N PHE A 479 9.70 -15.38 1.65
CA PHE A 479 8.45 -15.13 0.93
C PHE A 479 8.61 -14.28 -0.33
N HIS A 480 9.66 -13.44 -0.43
CA HIS A 480 9.88 -12.64 -1.65
C HIS A 480 10.22 -13.50 -2.85
N PHE A 481 11.02 -14.53 -2.62
CA PHE A 481 11.51 -15.41 -3.69
C PHE A 481 10.71 -16.71 -3.80
N PHE A 482 10.11 -17.18 -2.73
CA PHE A 482 9.49 -18.50 -2.63
C PHE A 482 8.03 -18.42 -2.17
N LYS A 483 7.14 -18.03 -3.07
CA LYS A 483 5.71 -17.79 -2.79
C LYS A 483 4.91 -19.07 -2.46
N TYR A 484 5.44 -20.26 -2.77
CA TYR A 484 4.71 -21.49 -2.53
C TYR A 484 4.74 -21.85 -1.05
N ASP A 485 3.57 -21.83 -0.44
CA ASP A 485 3.38 -22.16 0.96
C ASP A 485 3.41 -23.68 1.17
N MET A 486 4.44 -24.15 1.85
CA MET A 486 4.63 -25.58 2.14
C MET A 486 3.79 -26.06 3.30
N VAL A 487 3.26 -25.18 4.18
CA VAL A 487 2.37 -25.59 5.28
C VAL A 487 0.99 -25.95 4.73
N SER A 488 0.35 -25.02 4.01
CA SER A 488 -1.04 -25.22 3.53
C SER A 488 -1.13 -26.02 2.23
N LYS A 489 -0.10 -25.95 1.37
CA LYS A 489 -0.15 -26.52 0.01
C LYS A 489 0.86 -27.63 -0.25
N GLY A 490 1.85 -27.79 0.64
CA GLY A 490 2.87 -28.80 0.50
C GLY A 490 2.31 -30.21 0.72
N ARG A 491 2.40 -31.06 -0.31
CA ARG A 491 2.04 -32.48 -0.20
C ARG A 491 3.29 -33.31 -0.14
N ARG A 492 3.40 -34.17 0.89
CA ARG A 492 4.54 -35.04 1.12
C ARG A 492 4.03 -36.42 1.50
N GLN A 493 4.87 -37.45 1.27
CA GLN A 493 4.61 -38.77 1.79
C GLN A 493 4.60 -38.70 3.32
N ILE A 494 3.51 -39.16 3.93
CA ILE A 494 3.28 -39.04 5.36
C ILE A 494 4.26 -39.89 6.20
N GLY A 495 4.67 -41.08 5.69
CA GLY A 495 5.60 -41.96 6.37
C GLY A 495 5.15 -42.28 7.79
N SER A 496 6.10 -42.34 8.71
CA SER A 496 5.83 -42.69 10.14
C SER A 496 5.02 -41.64 10.90
N THR A 497 4.80 -40.46 10.36
CA THR A 497 3.95 -39.44 11.01
C THR A 497 2.46 -39.80 10.99
N VAL A 498 2.06 -40.86 10.26
CA VAL A 498 0.71 -41.44 10.30
C VAL A 498 0.46 -42.25 11.59
N LYS A 499 1.50 -42.70 12.28
CA LYS A 499 1.36 -43.60 13.44
C LYS A 499 0.46 -43.10 14.57
N PRO A 500 0.52 -41.83 14.99
CA PRO A 500 -0.41 -41.30 16.00
C PRO A 500 -1.88 -41.50 15.62
N PHE A 501 -2.24 -41.28 14.35
CA PHE A 501 -3.61 -41.46 13.85
C PHE A 501 -3.99 -42.95 13.85
N VAL A 502 -3.10 -43.81 13.39
CA VAL A 502 -3.34 -45.28 13.39
C VAL A 502 -3.50 -45.81 14.81
N TYR A 503 -2.68 -45.39 15.75
CA TYR A 503 -2.80 -45.79 17.14
C TYR A 503 -4.06 -45.22 17.81
N SER A 504 -4.43 -43.98 17.53
CA SER A 504 -5.67 -43.40 18.03
C SER A 504 -6.88 -44.17 17.56
N GLU A 505 -6.94 -44.54 16.29
CA GLU A 505 -8.03 -45.34 15.71
C GLU A 505 -8.04 -46.75 16.30
N ALA A 506 -6.87 -47.38 16.43
CA ALA A 506 -6.75 -48.73 17.02
C ALA A 506 -7.20 -48.76 18.48
N ILE A 507 -6.94 -47.73 19.26
CA ILE A 507 -7.39 -47.62 20.66
C ILE A 507 -8.89 -47.29 20.72
N GLN A 508 -9.35 -46.33 19.95
CA GLN A 508 -10.72 -45.83 20.02
C GLN A 508 -11.74 -46.83 19.48
N ASN A 509 -11.47 -47.44 18.31
CA ASN A 509 -12.40 -48.26 17.57
C ASN A 509 -11.92 -49.73 17.43
N GLY A 510 -10.61 -49.99 17.51
CA GLY A 510 -10.02 -51.28 17.33
C GLY A 510 -9.93 -52.16 18.60
N GLY A 511 -10.43 -51.65 19.74
CA GLY A 511 -10.40 -52.40 21.02
C GLY A 511 -9.01 -52.64 21.58
N LEU A 512 -7.98 -51.90 21.10
CA LEU A 512 -6.62 -52.02 21.62
C LEU A 512 -6.39 -51.02 22.77
N THR A 513 -5.40 -51.34 23.59
CA THR A 513 -4.91 -50.46 24.66
C THR A 513 -3.44 -50.15 24.44
N PRO A 514 -2.86 -49.15 25.12
CA PRO A 514 -1.42 -48.89 25.08
C PRO A 514 -0.57 -50.11 25.54
N CYS A 515 -1.17 -51.03 26.31
CA CYS A 515 -0.53 -52.25 26.79
C CYS A 515 -0.75 -53.46 25.87
N SER A 516 -1.50 -53.33 24.79
CA SER A 516 -1.77 -54.42 23.86
C SER A 516 -0.50 -54.81 23.11
N VAL A 517 -0.14 -56.10 23.19
CA VAL A 517 1.04 -56.67 22.55
C VAL A 517 0.65 -57.33 21.23
N ARG A 518 1.45 -57.09 20.20
CA ARG A 518 1.32 -57.75 18.89
C ARG A 518 2.65 -58.40 18.51
N PRO A 519 2.64 -59.61 17.90
CA PRO A 519 3.87 -60.24 17.44
C PRO A 519 4.54 -59.38 16.37
N GLY A 520 5.85 -59.17 16.53
CA GLY A 520 6.68 -58.53 15.49
C GLY A 520 6.98 -59.57 14.40
N GLY A 521 6.25 -59.53 13.32
CA GLY A 521 6.42 -60.44 12.18
C GLY A 521 6.03 -59.74 10.90
N HIS A 522 6.26 -60.37 9.77
CA HIS A 522 5.80 -59.88 8.46
C HIS A 522 4.42 -60.46 8.14
N PRO A 523 3.32 -59.76 8.45
CA PRO A 523 2.00 -60.27 8.13
C PRO A 523 1.79 -60.24 6.63
N ASN A 524 1.35 -61.34 6.05
CA ASN A 524 0.88 -61.39 4.67
C ASN A 524 -0.51 -60.74 4.60
N VAL A 525 -0.57 -59.50 4.22
CA VAL A 525 -1.83 -58.76 4.05
C VAL A 525 -2.32 -58.94 2.63
N LYS A 526 -3.46 -59.62 2.45
CA LYS A 526 -4.12 -59.65 1.15
C LYS A 526 -4.83 -58.32 0.89
N TRP A 527 -4.44 -57.66 -0.20
CA TRP A 527 -5.07 -56.43 -0.66
C TRP A 527 -5.52 -56.64 -2.10
N TYR A 528 -6.80 -56.76 -2.31
CA TYR A 528 -7.38 -57.16 -3.59
C TYR A 528 -6.70 -58.44 -4.13
N ASN A 529 -6.09 -58.39 -5.31
CA ASN A 529 -5.42 -59.51 -5.96
C ASN A 529 -3.92 -59.61 -5.64
N THR A 530 -3.42 -58.82 -4.72
CA THR A 530 -2.01 -58.80 -4.34
C THR A 530 -1.83 -59.15 -2.87
N VAL A 531 -0.72 -59.83 -2.54
CA VAL A 531 -0.29 -60.03 -1.16
C VAL A 531 0.79 -59.00 -0.87
N TRP A 532 0.49 -58.12 0.07
CA TRP A 532 1.49 -57.18 0.55
C TRP A 532 2.23 -57.79 1.73
N ASN A 533 3.53 -57.82 1.59
CA ASN A 533 4.45 -58.37 2.58
C ASN A 533 5.45 -57.24 2.90
N PRO A 534 5.27 -56.51 4.01
CA PRO A 534 6.07 -55.32 4.36
C PRO A 534 7.50 -55.68 4.72
#